data_3edff3f2d6ca75128b92c0a57c6983d0
#
_entry.id   3edff3f2d6ca75128b92c0a57c6983d0
#
_cell.length_a   1.000
_cell.length_b   1.000
_cell.length_c   1.000
_cell.angle_alpha   90.00
_cell.angle_beta   90.00
_cell.angle_gamma   90.00
#
_symmetry.space_group_name_H-M   'P 1'
#
loop_
_entity.id
_entity.type
_entity.pdbx_description
1 polymer ?
#
loop_
_entity_poly.entity_id
_entity_poly.type
_entity_poly.pdbx_seq_one_letter_code
_entity_poly.pdbx_strand_id
1 'polypeptide(L)'
;AKTAFENGNGVAWANDNTEVIAFSIENPGYTVGIPSLGSADTIAPAVTKGNTTLLNWLNDEIKALGTENFFHADYEATLLDTYGKDYEDTLVVEGGVVAGAEADTTAETVEPKGTITVAASPTPHAEILAEAAKILESEGWELKVTEFEDYVQPNLVVDSGEIDANYFQHVPYLDNFNEEKGTNLVAVAGIHYEPFGIYPG
;
A
#
# COMPACT_ATOMS: atom_id res chain seq x y z
N ALA A 1 -6.05 -20.07 5.47
CA ALA A 1 -6.97 -19.60 6.53
C ALA A 1 -8.40 -19.44 5.99
N LYS A 2 -8.63 -18.61 4.92
CA LYS A 2 -9.95 -18.34 4.31
C LYS A 2 -10.74 -19.62 3.99
N THR A 3 -10.18 -20.54 3.22
CA THR A 3 -10.83 -21.79 2.82
C THR A 3 -11.22 -22.69 4.02
N ALA A 4 -10.40 -22.69 5.07
CA ALA A 4 -10.74 -23.45 6.29
C ALA A 4 -11.95 -22.84 7.03
N PHE A 5 -12.02 -21.51 7.08
CA PHE A 5 -13.13 -20.77 7.64
C PHE A 5 -14.43 -21.00 6.85
N GLU A 6 -14.41 -20.86 5.53
CA GLU A 6 -15.54 -21.12 4.63
C GLU A 6 -16.08 -22.55 4.74
N ASN A 7 -15.20 -23.52 5.00
CA ASN A 7 -15.56 -24.92 5.21
C ASN A 7 -16.00 -25.24 6.66
N GLY A 8 -16.14 -24.24 7.53
CA GLY A 8 -16.57 -24.44 8.92
C GLY A 8 -15.51 -25.06 9.83
N ASN A 9 -14.24 -25.09 9.42
CA ASN A 9 -13.12 -25.58 10.23
C ASN A 9 -12.54 -24.53 11.19
N GLY A 10 -13.18 -23.37 11.28
CA GLY A 10 -12.88 -22.28 12.21
C GLY A 10 -14.09 -21.44 12.49
N VAL A 11 -14.18 -20.89 13.69
CA VAL A 11 -15.30 -20.03 14.13
C VAL A 11 -15.04 -18.55 13.84
N ALA A 12 -13.82 -18.21 13.49
CA ALA A 12 -13.40 -16.88 13.10
C ALA A 12 -12.21 -16.96 12.14
N TRP A 13 -12.10 -15.96 11.29
CA TRP A 13 -10.96 -15.75 10.39
C TRP A 13 -10.35 -14.39 10.70
N ALA A 14 -9.02 -14.36 10.82
CA ALA A 14 -8.24 -13.14 11.05
C ALA A 14 -7.27 -12.95 9.88
N ASN A 15 -7.31 -11.78 9.27
CA ASN A 15 -6.44 -11.34 8.20
C ASN A 15 -6.42 -9.80 8.15
N ASP A 16 -5.74 -9.22 7.19
CA ASP A 16 -5.78 -7.79 6.95
C ASP A 16 -7.23 -7.32 6.75
N ASN A 17 -7.55 -6.12 7.23
CA ASN A 17 -8.92 -5.65 7.23
C ASN A 17 -9.52 -5.51 5.83
N THR A 18 -8.72 -5.13 4.81
CA THR A 18 -9.14 -5.08 3.42
C THR A 18 -9.72 -6.41 2.94
N GLU A 19 -9.01 -7.52 3.21
CA GLU A 19 -9.45 -8.87 2.84
C GLU A 19 -10.77 -9.28 3.49
N VAL A 20 -10.90 -9.00 4.79
CA VAL A 20 -12.06 -9.46 5.55
C VAL A 20 -13.28 -8.55 5.37
N ILE A 21 -13.06 -7.24 5.12
CA ILE A 21 -14.13 -6.30 4.78
C ILE A 21 -14.72 -6.67 3.43
N ALA A 22 -13.89 -6.78 2.39
CA ALA A 22 -14.33 -7.17 1.05
C ALA A 22 -15.10 -8.51 1.11
N PHE A 23 -14.55 -9.52 1.79
CA PHE A 23 -15.22 -10.81 1.95
C PHE A 23 -16.59 -10.68 2.62
N SER A 24 -16.73 -9.85 3.66
CA SER A 24 -18.01 -9.71 4.37
C SER A 24 -19.08 -8.99 3.50
N ILE A 25 -18.67 -8.09 2.64
CA ILE A 25 -19.57 -7.40 1.69
C ILE A 25 -20.03 -8.36 0.60
N GLU A 26 -19.12 -9.15 0.04
CA GLU A 26 -19.43 -10.13 -1.00
C GLU A 26 -20.25 -11.34 -0.50
N ASN A 27 -20.13 -11.67 0.80
CA ASN A 27 -20.74 -12.86 1.38
C ASN A 27 -21.74 -12.50 2.50
N PRO A 28 -23.01 -12.20 2.18
CA PRO A 28 -24.04 -11.90 3.16
C PRO A 28 -24.21 -13.06 4.15
N GLY A 29 -24.07 -12.77 5.43
CA GLY A 29 -24.11 -13.77 6.52
C GLY A 29 -22.84 -13.80 7.34
N TYR A 30 -21.79 -13.18 6.83
CA TYR A 30 -20.57 -12.89 7.58
C TYR A 30 -20.53 -11.42 7.99
N THR A 31 -19.87 -11.13 9.09
CA THR A 31 -19.75 -9.75 9.59
C THR A 31 -18.36 -9.50 10.17
N VAL A 32 -17.93 -8.26 10.05
CA VAL A 32 -16.71 -7.76 10.69
C VAL A 32 -16.96 -7.61 12.19
N GLY A 33 -16.42 -8.50 13.02
CA GLY A 33 -16.61 -8.48 14.47
C GLY A 33 -15.67 -7.51 15.19
N ILE A 34 -14.40 -7.46 14.77
CA ILE A 34 -13.38 -6.56 15.31
C ILE A 34 -12.66 -5.92 14.10
N PRO A 35 -12.98 -4.66 13.77
CA PRO A 35 -12.43 -4.01 12.56
C PRO A 35 -10.96 -3.59 12.71
N SER A 36 -10.45 -3.51 13.92
CA SER A 36 -9.05 -3.17 14.19
C SER A 36 -8.58 -3.85 15.48
N LEU A 37 -7.47 -4.57 15.41
CA LEU A 37 -6.87 -5.25 16.55
C LEU A 37 -5.40 -4.82 16.71
N GLY A 38 -5.09 -4.15 17.82
CA GLY A 38 -3.77 -3.62 18.10
C GLY A 38 -3.54 -2.22 17.49
N SER A 39 -2.29 -1.88 17.20
CA SER A 39 -1.94 -0.66 16.47
C SER A 39 -2.15 -0.84 14.97
N ALA A 40 -2.61 0.19 14.30
CA ALA A 40 -2.67 0.18 12.84
C ALA A 40 -1.25 0.18 12.24
N ASP A 41 -1.00 -0.75 11.33
CA ASP A 41 0.22 -0.79 10.55
C ASP A 41 0.00 -0.03 9.23
N THR A 42 0.98 0.78 8.85
CA THR A 42 0.90 1.57 7.63
C THR A 42 1.58 0.82 6.49
N ILE A 43 0.90 0.72 5.35
CA ILE A 43 1.50 0.22 4.11
C ILE A 43 2.16 1.39 3.40
N ALA A 44 3.40 1.19 2.97
CA ALA A 44 4.19 2.21 2.32
C ALA A 44 4.97 1.64 1.14
N PRO A 45 5.11 2.39 0.02
CA PRO A 45 6.06 2.04 -1.04
C PRO A 45 7.49 2.05 -0.49
N ALA A 46 8.36 1.27 -1.11
CA ALA A 46 9.78 1.24 -0.76
C ALA A 46 10.64 1.43 -2.01
N VAL A 47 11.74 2.16 -1.86
CA VAL A 47 12.74 2.38 -2.90
C VAL A 47 14.10 1.89 -2.45
N THR A 48 15.02 1.68 -3.40
CA THR A 48 16.40 1.31 -3.08
C THR A 48 17.07 2.40 -2.23
N LYS A 49 17.73 2.01 -1.16
CA LYS A 49 18.46 2.94 -0.28
C LYS A 49 19.51 3.73 -1.08
N GLY A 50 19.45 5.04 -0.97
CA GLY A 50 20.32 5.97 -1.72
C GLY A 50 19.66 6.55 -2.98
N ASN A 51 18.49 6.07 -3.41
CA ASN A 51 17.70 6.71 -4.45
C ASN A 51 16.89 7.89 -3.86
N THR A 52 17.62 8.89 -3.36
CA THR A 52 17.04 10.06 -2.68
C THR A 52 16.18 10.93 -3.61
N THR A 53 16.49 10.95 -4.88
CA THR A 53 15.73 11.72 -5.88
C THR A 53 14.29 11.18 -5.98
N LEU A 54 14.13 9.86 -6.18
CA LEU A 54 12.81 9.23 -6.26
C LEU A 54 12.09 9.31 -4.92
N LEU A 55 12.81 9.08 -3.80
CA LEU A 55 12.24 9.18 -2.46
C LEU A 55 11.64 10.56 -2.18
N ASN A 56 12.40 11.63 -2.44
CA ASN A 56 11.95 13.00 -2.19
C ASN A 56 10.77 13.37 -3.10
N TRP A 57 10.84 13.02 -4.37
CA TRP A 57 9.75 13.26 -5.31
C TRP A 57 8.46 12.56 -4.85
N LEU A 58 8.51 11.27 -4.52
CA LEU A 58 7.34 10.53 -4.02
C LEU A 58 6.77 11.15 -2.74
N ASN A 59 7.61 11.55 -1.80
CA ASN A 59 7.19 12.19 -0.56
C ASN A 59 6.49 13.53 -0.82
N ASP A 60 7.00 14.34 -1.74
CA ASP A 60 6.44 15.63 -2.07
C ASP A 60 5.09 15.48 -2.78
N GLU A 61 4.96 14.52 -3.71
CA GLU A 61 3.71 14.21 -4.40
C GLU A 61 2.64 13.69 -3.44
N ILE A 62 2.95 12.69 -2.61
CA ILE A 62 2.01 12.16 -1.63
C ILE A 62 1.52 13.26 -0.67
N LYS A 63 2.42 14.14 -0.24
CA LYS A 63 2.08 15.27 0.61
C LYS A 63 1.17 16.28 -0.11
N ALA A 64 1.44 16.58 -1.38
CA ALA A 64 0.62 17.47 -2.18
C ALA A 64 -0.79 16.90 -2.36
N LEU A 65 -0.91 15.63 -2.74
CA LEU A 65 -2.18 14.90 -2.88
C LEU A 65 -2.98 14.90 -1.57
N GLY A 66 -2.35 14.67 -0.43
CA GLY A 66 -3.01 14.73 0.87
C GLY A 66 -3.56 16.12 1.21
N THR A 67 -2.90 17.18 0.76
CA THR A 67 -3.39 18.56 0.94
C THR A 67 -4.69 18.83 0.17
N GLU A 68 -4.89 18.13 -0.94
CA GLU A 68 -6.09 18.22 -1.79
C GLU A 68 -7.20 17.24 -1.37
N ASN A 69 -7.01 16.48 -0.31
CA ASN A 69 -7.92 15.40 0.13
C ASN A 69 -8.12 14.33 -0.97
N PHE A 70 -7.08 14.09 -1.74
CA PHE A 70 -7.12 13.22 -2.91
C PHE A 70 -7.46 11.78 -2.54
N PHE A 71 -6.86 11.24 -1.48
CA PHE A 71 -7.01 9.83 -1.14
C PHE A 71 -8.43 9.48 -0.71
N HIS A 72 -9.15 10.35 0.01
CA HIS A 72 -10.59 10.15 0.28
C HIS A 72 -11.42 10.27 -0.99
N ALA A 73 -11.14 11.26 -1.82
CA ALA A 73 -11.87 11.43 -3.08
C ALA A 73 -11.67 10.24 -4.03
N ASP A 74 -10.46 9.69 -4.08
CA ASP A 74 -10.14 8.51 -4.88
C ASP A 74 -10.80 7.25 -4.31
N TYR A 75 -10.79 7.06 -2.98
CA TYR A 75 -11.54 5.99 -2.34
C TYR A 75 -13.04 6.03 -2.71
N GLU A 76 -13.66 7.20 -2.61
CA GLU A 76 -15.06 7.36 -2.99
C GLU A 76 -15.33 7.04 -4.48
N ALA A 77 -14.37 7.34 -5.35
CA ALA A 77 -14.49 7.12 -6.78
C ALA A 77 -14.23 5.67 -7.21
N THR A 78 -13.35 4.96 -6.51
CA THR A 78 -12.79 3.67 -6.99
C THR A 78 -13.05 2.50 -6.04
N LEU A 79 -13.03 2.71 -4.74
CA LEU A 79 -13.06 1.66 -3.72
C LEU A 79 -14.38 1.58 -2.92
N LEU A 80 -15.24 2.59 -3.04
CA LEU A 80 -16.50 2.66 -2.29
C LEU A 80 -17.40 1.44 -2.48
N ASP A 81 -17.49 0.92 -3.71
CA ASP A 81 -18.31 -0.24 -4.03
C ASP A 81 -17.74 -1.54 -3.44
N THR A 82 -16.42 -1.60 -3.24
CA THR A 82 -15.73 -2.78 -2.71
C THR A 82 -15.74 -2.81 -1.19
N TYR A 83 -15.48 -1.68 -0.54
CA TYR A 83 -15.26 -1.62 0.91
C TYR A 83 -16.37 -0.90 1.70
N GLY A 84 -17.21 -0.14 1.02
CA GLY A 84 -18.29 0.63 1.63
C GLY A 84 -17.83 1.91 2.33
N LYS A 85 -18.78 2.82 2.57
CA LYS A 85 -18.50 4.13 3.19
C LYS A 85 -18.05 4.02 4.66
N ASP A 86 -18.55 3.02 5.38
CA ASP A 86 -18.31 2.87 6.82
C ASP A 86 -16.85 2.56 7.19
N TYR A 87 -16.06 2.12 6.22
CA TYR A 87 -14.65 1.75 6.43
C TYR A 87 -13.65 2.76 5.86
N GLU A 88 -14.11 3.82 5.21
CA GLU A 88 -13.25 4.81 4.55
C GLU A 88 -12.20 5.39 5.51
N ASP A 89 -12.62 5.96 6.64
CA ASP A 89 -11.70 6.55 7.64
C ASP A 89 -10.73 5.51 8.26
N THR A 90 -11.02 4.23 8.10
CA THR A 90 -10.17 3.14 8.60
C THR A 90 -9.13 2.73 7.56
N LEU A 91 -9.44 2.90 6.27
CA LEU A 91 -8.63 2.44 5.15
C LEU A 91 -7.79 3.56 4.53
N VAL A 92 -8.23 4.82 4.64
CA VAL A 92 -7.58 5.96 4.00
C VAL A 92 -6.67 6.73 4.96
N VAL A 93 -5.48 7.08 4.48
CA VAL A 93 -4.53 7.97 5.17
C VAL A 93 -4.30 9.19 4.29
N GLU A 94 -4.67 10.37 4.79
CA GLU A 94 -4.35 11.61 4.09
C GLU A 94 -2.96 12.12 4.43
N GLY A 95 -2.26 12.61 3.40
CA GLY A 95 -1.03 13.36 3.54
C GLY A 95 0.24 12.58 3.84
N GLY A 96 0.19 11.26 3.73
CA GLY A 96 1.37 10.42 3.84
C GLY A 96 2.23 10.71 5.08
N VAL A 97 1.98 10.06 6.20
CA VAL A 97 2.89 10.15 7.35
C VAL A 97 4.13 9.31 7.04
N VAL A 98 5.25 9.97 6.79
CA VAL A 98 6.53 9.29 6.58
C VAL A 98 7.07 8.78 7.91
N ALA A 99 7.04 7.48 8.12
CA ALA A 99 7.67 6.86 9.29
C ALA A 99 9.19 6.87 9.12
N GLY A 100 9.88 7.75 9.87
CA GLY A 100 11.33 7.67 10.04
C GLY A 100 12.21 8.36 9.00
N ALA A 101 11.67 9.21 8.11
CA ALA A 101 12.49 10.05 7.25
C ALA A 101 12.90 11.33 7.96
N GLU A 102 14.16 11.43 8.37
CA GLU A 102 14.78 12.76 8.54
C GLU A 102 14.84 13.39 7.14
N ALA A 103 14.13 14.51 6.97
CA ALA A 103 14.05 15.23 5.72
C ALA A 103 15.43 15.75 5.31
N ASP A 104 16.05 15.12 4.34
CA ASP A 104 17.17 15.73 3.61
C ASP A 104 16.56 16.65 2.54
N THR A 105 16.45 17.93 2.89
CA THR A 105 15.85 18.96 2.05
C THR A 105 16.86 19.50 1.06
N THR A 106 17.13 18.74 0.01
CA THR A 106 17.73 19.31 -1.21
C THR A 106 16.87 18.88 -2.41
N ALA A 107 15.84 19.70 -2.68
CA ALA A 107 15.03 19.55 -3.88
C ALA A 107 15.86 19.91 -5.12
N GLU A 108 16.34 18.92 -5.87
CA GLU A 108 16.66 19.13 -7.27
C GLU A 108 15.38 18.87 -8.09
N THR A 109 14.93 19.90 -8.79
CA THR A 109 13.84 19.79 -9.77
C THR A 109 14.31 18.90 -10.93
N VAL A 110 13.84 17.65 -10.94
CA VAL A 110 14.06 16.74 -12.09
C VAL A 110 12.93 16.98 -13.09
N GLU A 111 13.29 17.34 -14.32
CA GLU A 111 12.36 17.41 -15.45
C GLU A 111 11.75 16.02 -15.68
N PRO A 112 10.41 15.86 -15.58
CA PRO A 112 9.78 14.55 -15.66
C PRO A 112 9.77 14.05 -17.11
N LYS A 113 10.56 13.03 -17.40
CA LYS A 113 10.44 12.20 -18.62
C LYS A 113 11.13 10.85 -18.39
N GLY A 114 10.35 9.85 -18.11
CA GLY A 114 10.86 8.49 -17.92
C GLY A 114 9.78 7.48 -17.62
N THR A 115 10.19 6.25 -17.43
CA THR A 115 9.33 5.16 -16.95
C THR A 115 9.67 4.90 -15.50
N ILE A 116 8.65 4.78 -14.66
CA ILE A 116 8.76 4.30 -13.27
C ILE A 116 8.21 2.88 -13.25
N THR A 117 8.94 1.96 -12.65
CA THR A 117 8.52 0.56 -12.51
C THR A 117 8.20 0.23 -11.05
N VAL A 118 7.06 -0.43 -10.80
CA VAL A 118 6.61 -0.75 -9.43
C VAL A 118 6.17 -2.21 -9.35
N ALA A 119 6.68 -2.92 -8.35
CA ALA A 119 6.21 -4.25 -7.96
C ALA A 119 5.06 -4.11 -6.96
N ALA A 120 3.92 -4.77 -7.19
CA ALA A 120 2.75 -4.66 -6.33
C ALA A 120 2.03 -5.99 -6.18
N SER A 121 1.25 -6.16 -5.10
CA SER A 121 0.22 -7.19 -5.06
C SER A 121 -1.02 -6.73 -5.84
N PRO A 122 -1.82 -7.67 -6.38
CA PRO A 122 -2.95 -7.32 -7.25
C PRO A 122 -3.95 -6.37 -6.59
N THR A 123 -4.46 -6.73 -5.43
CA THR A 123 -5.52 -5.98 -4.71
C THR A 123 -5.08 -5.71 -3.27
N PRO A 124 -5.25 -4.46 -2.76
CA PRO A 124 -5.73 -3.25 -3.46
C PRO A 124 -4.61 -2.48 -4.18
N HIS A 125 -3.35 -2.89 -4.05
CA HIS A 125 -2.16 -2.12 -4.35
C HIS A 125 -2.02 -1.77 -5.84
N ALA A 126 -2.16 -2.77 -6.75
CA ALA A 126 -2.08 -2.51 -8.19
C ALA A 126 -3.27 -1.68 -8.69
N GLU A 127 -4.44 -1.80 -8.06
CA GLU A 127 -5.63 -1.01 -8.39
C GLU A 127 -5.41 0.48 -8.06
N ILE A 128 -4.84 0.78 -6.89
CA ILE A 128 -4.46 2.14 -6.48
C ILE A 128 -3.39 2.71 -7.45
N LEU A 129 -2.39 1.91 -7.80
CA LEU A 129 -1.36 2.33 -8.75
C LEU A 129 -1.90 2.59 -10.17
N ALA A 130 -2.98 1.91 -10.57
CA ALA A 130 -3.63 2.16 -11.86
C ALA A 130 -4.26 3.57 -11.92
N GLU A 131 -4.76 4.10 -10.81
CA GLU A 131 -5.22 5.49 -10.73
C GLU A 131 -4.05 6.47 -10.69
N ALA A 132 -3.01 6.19 -9.92
CA ALA A 132 -1.78 6.98 -9.90
C ALA A 132 -1.14 7.09 -11.29
N ALA A 133 -1.22 6.03 -12.11
CA ALA A 133 -0.69 6.03 -13.48
C ALA A 133 -1.31 7.13 -14.36
N LYS A 134 -2.61 7.39 -14.20
CA LYS A 134 -3.31 8.44 -14.98
C LYS A 134 -2.78 9.84 -14.65
N ILE A 135 -2.46 10.09 -13.39
CA ILE A 135 -1.89 11.36 -12.94
C ILE A 135 -0.46 11.51 -13.47
N LEU A 136 0.36 10.49 -13.29
CA LEU A 136 1.74 10.46 -13.76
C LEU A 136 1.85 10.64 -15.27
N GLU A 137 0.93 10.04 -16.06
CA GLU A 137 0.86 10.21 -17.50
C GLU A 137 0.62 11.68 -17.89
N SER A 138 -0.24 12.40 -17.14
CA SER A 138 -0.49 13.83 -17.36
C SER A 138 0.74 14.70 -17.12
N GLU A 139 1.68 14.22 -16.31
CA GLU A 139 2.96 14.87 -15.99
C GLU A 139 4.12 14.42 -16.91
N GLY A 140 3.87 13.48 -17.82
CA GLY A 140 4.84 12.95 -18.76
C GLY A 140 5.63 11.73 -18.28
N TRP A 141 5.19 11.09 -17.19
CA TRP A 141 5.75 9.83 -16.72
C TRP A 141 4.94 8.62 -17.20
N GLU A 142 5.60 7.51 -17.45
CA GLU A 142 4.99 6.21 -17.68
C GLU A 142 5.13 5.37 -16.41
N LEU A 143 4.02 4.92 -15.80
CA LEU A 143 4.05 3.97 -14.70
C LEU A 143 3.85 2.55 -15.23
N LYS A 144 4.78 1.63 -14.92
CA LYS A 144 4.67 0.20 -15.22
C LYS A 144 4.55 -0.59 -13.93
N VAL A 145 3.42 -1.24 -13.72
CA VAL A 145 3.17 -2.10 -12.57
C VAL A 145 3.40 -3.55 -12.96
N THR A 146 4.19 -4.27 -12.15
CA THR A 146 4.36 -5.72 -12.23
C THR A 146 3.73 -6.35 -11.01
N GLU A 147 2.71 -7.19 -11.22
CA GLU A 147 1.98 -7.86 -10.14
C GLU A 147 2.69 -9.13 -9.67
N PHE A 148 2.74 -9.30 -8.36
CA PHE A 148 3.28 -10.48 -7.69
C PHE A 148 2.25 -11.02 -6.69
N GLU A 149 2.07 -12.33 -6.66
CA GLU A 149 1.19 -12.99 -5.69
C GLU A 149 1.90 -13.45 -4.42
N ASP A 150 3.23 -13.31 -4.36
CA ASP A 150 4.05 -13.62 -3.20
C ASP A 150 4.61 -12.36 -2.55
N TYR A 151 5.00 -12.47 -1.28
CA TYR A 151 5.50 -11.34 -0.49
C TYR A 151 7.04 -11.27 -0.40
N VAL A 152 7.76 -12.09 -1.17
CA VAL A 152 9.25 -12.13 -1.16
C VAL A 152 9.81 -11.43 -2.39
N GLN A 153 9.31 -11.78 -3.57
CA GLN A 153 9.83 -11.27 -4.84
C GLN A 153 9.77 -9.75 -4.97
N PRO A 154 8.68 -9.05 -4.55
CA PRO A 154 8.62 -7.59 -4.67
C PRO A 154 9.78 -6.86 -3.98
N ASN A 155 10.28 -7.37 -2.87
CA ASN A 155 11.45 -6.81 -2.20
C ASN A 155 12.77 -7.13 -2.92
N LEU A 156 12.91 -8.36 -3.41
CA LEU A 156 14.14 -8.79 -4.08
C LEU A 156 14.38 -8.07 -5.41
N VAL A 157 13.33 -7.84 -6.20
CA VAL A 157 13.46 -7.13 -7.49
C VAL A 157 13.77 -5.64 -7.32
N VAL A 158 13.34 -5.04 -6.20
CA VAL A 158 13.71 -3.65 -5.87
C VAL A 158 15.12 -3.58 -5.30
N ASP A 159 15.51 -4.51 -4.44
CA ASP A 159 16.86 -4.54 -3.87
C ASP A 159 17.93 -4.80 -4.95
N SER A 160 17.61 -5.61 -5.96
CA SER A 160 18.49 -5.85 -7.11
C SER A 160 18.55 -4.69 -8.11
N GLY A 161 17.64 -3.73 -8.02
CA GLY A 161 17.49 -2.62 -8.97
C GLY A 161 16.84 -3.00 -10.30
N GLU A 162 16.17 -4.15 -10.39
CA GLU A 162 15.39 -4.57 -11.56
C GLU A 162 14.09 -3.75 -11.68
N ILE A 163 13.47 -3.42 -10.55
CA ILE A 163 12.27 -2.58 -10.42
C ILE A 163 12.58 -1.43 -9.47
N ASP A 164 12.07 -0.22 -9.75
CA ASP A 164 12.43 0.99 -9.01
C ASP A 164 11.84 1.05 -7.60
N ALA A 165 10.61 0.55 -7.41
CA ALA A 165 9.90 0.60 -6.15
C ALA A 165 8.95 -0.60 -5.96
N ASN A 166 8.45 -0.80 -4.74
CA ASN A 166 7.34 -1.70 -4.50
C ASN A 166 6.24 -1.05 -3.65
N TYR A 167 5.05 -1.64 -3.73
CA TYR A 167 3.89 -1.24 -2.95
C TYR A 167 3.03 -2.47 -2.65
N PHE A 168 3.20 -3.06 -1.43
CA PHE A 168 2.49 -4.28 -1.05
C PHE A 168 2.55 -4.63 0.45
N GLN A 169 3.42 -3.97 1.25
CA GLN A 169 3.82 -4.48 2.55
C GLN A 169 3.64 -3.49 3.70
N HIS A 170 3.48 -4.03 4.90
CA HIS A 170 3.55 -3.29 6.14
C HIS A 170 4.99 -2.93 6.50
N VAL A 171 5.21 -1.77 7.12
CA VAL A 171 6.55 -1.33 7.53
C VAL A 171 7.27 -2.33 8.44
N PRO A 172 6.64 -2.95 9.45
CA PRO A 172 7.32 -3.97 10.27
C PRO A 172 7.78 -5.20 9.46
N TYR A 173 7.06 -5.58 8.41
CA TYR A 173 7.50 -6.65 7.50
C TYR A 173 8.74 -6.23 6.71
N LEU A 174 8.79 -5.00 6.21
CA LEU A 174 9.95 -4.46 5.49
C LEU A 174 11.20 -4.45 6.38
N ASP A 175 11.07 -3.98 7.63
CA ASP A 175 12.19 -3.93 8.58
C ASP A 175 12.73 -5.33 8.86
N ASN A 176 11.85 -6.28 9.14
CA ASN A 176 12.22 -7.67 9.36
C ASN A 176 12.84 -8.32 8.12
N PHE A 177 12.30 -8.04 6.93
CA PHE A 177 12.84 -8.54 5.67
C PHE A 177 14.27 -8.03 5.42
N ASN A 178 14.52 -6.74 5.65
CA ASN A 178 15.85 -6.16 5.56
C ASN A 178 16.85 -6.86 6.50
N GLU A 179 16.42 -7.12 7.76
CA GLU A 179 17.27 -7.78 8.75
C GLU A 179 17.56 -9.24 8.35
N GLU A 180 16.54 -10.01 7.96
CA GLU A 180 16.67 -11.43 7.64
C GLU A 180 17.38 -11.71 6.31
N LYS A 181 17.15 -10.88 5.30
CA LYS A 181 17.67 -11.07 3.94
C LYS A 181 18.90 -10.23 3.63
N GLY A 182 19.24 -9.27 4.50
CA GLY A 182 20.37 -8.35 4.29
C GLY A 182 20.09 -7.33 3.18
N THR A 183 18.82 -7.05 2.88
CA THR A 183 18.41 -6.03 1.93
C THR A 183 18.49 -4.63 2.53
N ASN A 184 18.44 -3.57 1.69
CA ASN A 184 18.58 -2.19 2.13
C ASN A 184 17.45 -1.30 1.60
N LEU A 185 16.21 -1.80 1.66
CA LEU A 185 15.03 -1.06 1.25
C LEU A 185 14.61 -0.04 2.33
N VAL A 186 14.02 1.06 1.91
CA VAL A 186 13.57 2.14 2.79
C VAL A 186 12.10 2.43 2.52
N ALA A 187 11.29 2.52 3.58
CA ALA A 187 9.91 2.97 3.47
C ALA A 187 9.88 4.45 3.03
N VAL A 188 9.03 4.75 2.05
CA VAL A 188 8.86 6.11 1.50
C VAL A 188 7.79 6.86 2.28
N ALA A 189 6.55 6.39 2.23
CA ALA A 189 5.41 7.01 2.89
C ALA A 189 4.29 6.00 3.13
N GLY A 190 3.45 6.27 4.14
CA GLY A 190 2.21 5.53 4.36
C GLY A 190 1.15 5.96 3.33
N ILE A 191 0.49 4.99 2.71
CA ILE A 191 -0.57 5.21 1.72
C ILE A 191 -1.93 4.84 2.30
N HIS A 192 -2.05 3.67 2.95
CA HIS A 192 -3.29 3.23 3.59
C HIS A 192 -3.01 2.35 4.81
N TYR A 193 -4.05 2.04 5.59
CA TYR A 193 -3.99 1.16 6.74
C TYR A 193 -4.68 -0.17 6.46
N GLU A 194 -4.07 -1.26 6.90
CA GLU A 194 -4.65 -2.59 6.92
C GLU A 194 -4.58 -3.16 8.35
N PRO A 195 -5.42 -2.70 9.28
CA PRO A 195 -5.40 -3.21 10.63
C PRO A 195 -5.86 -4.67 10.69
N PHE A 196 -5.21 -5.45 11.53
CA PHE A 196 -5.55 -6.84 11.78
C PHE A 196 -6.90 -6.95 12.47
N GLY A 197 -7.81 -7.78 11.95
CA GLY A 197 -9.15 -7.98 12.48
C GLY A 197 -9.46 -9.44 12.80
N ILE A 198 -10.36 -9.69 13.77
CA ILE A 198 -10.88 -11.02 14.09
C ILE A 198 -12.38 -11.04 13.80
N TYR A 199 -12.84 -12.04 13.06
CA TYR A 199 -14.22 -12.15 12.58
C TYR A 199 -14.86 -13.44 13.07
N PRO A 200 -16.09 -13.40 13.63
CA PRO A 200 -16.85 -14.59 13.93
C PRO A 200 -17.34 -15.25 12.63
N GLY A 201 -17.25 -16.60 12.57
CA GLY A 201 -17.80 -17.42 11.50
C GLY A 201 -19.29 -17.71 11.70
#